data_001bbf8b7968135c46db7e6758cd4ce7
#
_entry.id   001bbf8b7968135c46db7e6758cd4ce7
#
_cell.length_a   1.000
_cell.length_b   1.000
_cell.length_c   1.000
_cell.angle_alpha   90.00
_cell.angle_beta   90.00
_cell.angle_gamma   90.00
#
_symmetry.space_group_name_H-M   'P 1'
#
loop_
_entity.id
_entity.type
_entity.pdbx_description
1 polymer ?
#
loop_
_entity_poly.entity_id
_entity_poly.type
_entity_poly.pdbx_seq_one_letter_code
_entity_poly.pdbx_strand_id
1 'polypeptide(L)'
;MSELDKIRENINSIDEQMAQLFQERMEMSRQVAAFKKDRGLSIRDAERERELIDRDRRFIKDPAVGAYYVQFLRSILDLSCAYQSRLLNGMKVAYSGVEGAYGYIAARRMFPEAQLIAYPDFAAAHRAVEQGEADSAVLPLENSYAGEVGAVMDLLFSGELYINQVMDLEIDHSLLGVEGAAPDTVRTVVSHPQALRQCDDYIKRHGYATETYSNTALAAAHVRDVNDPALAAIASEAAAEVFGLRVLERGINTVRTNTTRFAALSRTRSQPETTKKREDENFVLVFTVQNDAGSLAQTLNIIGAHGYNMRTLRSRPMKGLSWKYYFYVEAEGCVNNTNGREMLQELSATCAKLRLVGSYYANTI
;
A
#
# COMPACT_ATOMS: atom_id res chain seq x y z
N MET A 1 -29.72 -33.74 3.25
CA MET A 1 -28.63 -33.21 2.45
C MET A 1 -29.03 -33.18 0.99
N SER A 2 -29.02 -32.03 0.33
CA SER A 2 -29.37 -31.94 -1.09
C SER A 2 -28.24 -32.54 -1.96
N GLU A 3 -28.53 -32.87 -3.22
CA GLU A 3 -27.49 -33.31 -4.18
C GLU A 3 -26.38 -32.25 -4.34
N LEU A 4 -26.74 -30.99 -4.32
CA LEU A 4 -25.80 -29.87 -4.35
C LEU A 4 -24.87 -29.86 -3.13
N ASP A 5 -25.37 -30.20 -1.94
CA ASP A 5 -24.55 -30.24 -0.72
C ASP A 5 -23.49 -31.34 -0.82
N LYS A 6 -23.83 -32.50 -1.37
CA LYS A 6 -22.88 -33.60 -1.60
C LYS A 6 -21.79 -33.20 -2.61
N ILE A 7 -22.16 -32.49 -3.68
CA ILE A 7 -21.18 -31.98 -4.66
C ILE A 7 -20.21 -31.00 -3.99
N ARG A 8 -20.72 -30.08 -3.17
CA ARG A 8 -19.89 -29.11 -2.41
C ARG A 8 -18.95 -29.79 -1.42
N GLU A 9 -19.41 -30.82 -0.71
CA GLU A 9 -18.56 -31.60 0.19
C GLU A 9 -17.40 -32.29 -0.57
N ASN A 10 -17.68 -32.84 -1.75
CA ASN A 10 -16.63 -33.41 -2.58
C ASN A 10 -15.63 -32.35 -3.06
N ILE A 11 -16.08 -31.15 -3.45
CA ILE A 11 -15.22 -30.03 -3.81
C ILE A 11 -14.35 -29.64 -2.60
N ASN A 12 -14.92 -29.48 -1.40
CA ASN A 12 -14.18 -29.15 -0.19
C ASN A 12 -13.08 -30.15 0.12
N SER A 13 -13.35 -31.46 -0.07
CA SER A 13 -12.33 -32.51 0.12
C SER A 13 -11.19 -32.44 -0.91
N ILE A 14 -11.50 -32.07 -2.16
CA ILE A 14 -10.49 -31.84 -3.19
C ILE A 14 -9.65 -30.60 -2.86
N ASP A 15 -10.28 -29.53 -2.41
CA ASP A 15 -9.59 -28.29 -2.01
C ASP A 15 -8.63 -28.53 -0.84
N GLU A 16 -8.99 -29.37 0.14
CA GLU A 16 -8.10 -29.77 1.23
C GLU A 16 -6.87 -30.51 0.72
N GLN A 17 -7.04 -31.48 -0.19
CA GLN A 17 -5.93 -32.19 -0.83
C GLN A 17 -5.04 -31.24 -1.65
N MET A 18 -5.63 -30.31 -2.39
CA MET A 18 -4.90 -29.30 -3.14
C MET A 18 -4.07 -28.40 -2.21
N ALA A 19 -4.60 -28.01 -1.04
CA ALA A 19 -3.88 -27.19 -0.06
C ALA A 19 -2.65 -27.96 0.49
N GLN A 20 -2.78 -29.24 0.80
CA GLN A 20 -1.67 -30.09 1.25
C GLN A 20 -0.59 -30.20 0.17
N LEU A 21 -0.96 -30.54 -1.06
CA LEU A 21 -0.03 -30.66 -2.19
C LEU A 21 0.65 -29.33 -2.52
N PHE A 22 -0.07 -28.23 -2.38
CA PHE A 22 0.49 -26.88 -2.57
C PHE A 22 1.56 -26.59 -1.49
N GLN A 23 1.29 -26.92 -0.23
CA GLN A 23 2.26 -26.75 0.86
C GLN A 23 3.52 -27.57 0.62
N GLU A 24 3.40 -28.85 0.24
CA GLU A 24 4.53 -29.72 -0.10
C GLU A 24 5.34 -29.15 -1.26
N ARG A 25 4.66 -28.65 -2.28
CA ARG A 25 5.30 -28.03 -3.44
C ARG A 25 6.07 -26.75 -3.06
N MET A 26 5.53 -25.92 -2.16
CA MET A 26 6.22 -24.73 -1.67
C MET A 26 7.45 -25.09 -0.83
N GLU A 27 7.42 -26.20 -0.07
CA GLU A 27 8.60 -26.71 0.63
C GLU A 27 9.70 -27.14 -0.36
N MET A 28 9.35 -27.81 -1.46
CA MET A 28 10.33 -28.10 -2.53
C MET A 28 10.85 -26.82 -3.18
N SER A 29 10.01 -25.81 -3.37
CA SER A 29 10.43 -24.50 -3.89
C SER A 29 11.44 -23.81 -2.96
N ARG A 30 11.32 -23.96 -1.65
CA ARG A 30 12.29 -23.49 -0.65
C ARG A 30 13.66 -24.15 -0.81
N GLN A 31 13.67 -25.47 -1.03
CA GLN A 31 14.92 -26.22 -1.26
C GLN A 31 15.58 -25.82 -2.59
N VAL A 32 14.79 -25.61 -3.64
CA VAL A 32 15.28 -25.10 -4.93
C VAL A 32 15.88 -23.69 -4.77
N ALA A 33 15.26 -22.82 -3.96
CA ALA A 33 15.80 -21.50 -3.67
C ALA A 33 17.19 -21.58 -3.02
N ALA A 34 17.35 -22.39 -1.97
CA ALA A 34 18.64 -22.61 -1.32
C ALA A 34 19.70 -23.11 -2.30
N PHE A 35 19.35 -24.13 -3.11
CA PHE A 35 20.26 -24.68 -4.13
C PHE A 35 20.71 -23.64 -5.17
N LYS A 36 19.77 -22.80 -5.64
CA LYS A 36 20.06 -21.73 -6.61
C LYS A 36 20.95 -20.65 -6.01
N LYS A 37 20.71 -20.28 -4.75
CA LYS A 37 21.53 -19.31 -4.01
C LYS A 37 23.01 -19.73 -3.97
N ASP A 38 23.25 -20.99 -3.56
CA ASP A 38 24.60 -21.53 -3.42
C ASP A 38 25.39 -21.57 -4.73
N ARG A 39 24.68 -21.56 -5.88
CA ARG A 39 25.26 -21.64 -7.23
C ARG A 39 25.13 -20.36 -8.06
N GLY A 40 24.55 -19.30 -7.52
CA GLY A 40 24.32 -18.06 -8.24
C GLY A 40 23.37 -18.19 -9.45
N LEU A 41 22.45 -19.14 -9.42
CA LEU A 41 21.51 -19.41 -10.51
C LEU A 41 20.29 -18.48 -10.45
N SER A 42 19.77 -18.12 -11.63
CA SER A 42 18.53 -17.35 -11.74
C SER A 42 17.34 -18.07 -11.12
N ILE A 43 16.47 -17.31 -10.42
CA ILE A 43 15.23 -17.85 -9.86
C ILE A 43 14.32 -18.37 -10.96
N ARG A 44 14.12 -17.58 -12.03
CA ARG A 44 13.29 -17.96 -13.17
C ARG A 44 14.12 -18.71 -14.22
N ASP A 45 13.59 -19.82 -14.67
CA ASP A 45 14.13 -20.65 -15.74
C ASP A 45 13.02 -20.89 -16.77
N ALA A 46 13.00 -20.04 -17.80
CA ALA A 46 11.93 -20.03 -18.80
C ALA A 46 11.90 -21.31 -19.65
N GLU A 47 13.03 -21.98 -19.84
CA GLU A 47 13.08 -23.25 -20.57
C GLU A 47 12.45 -24.37 -19.75
N ARG A 48 12.83 -24.46 -18.50
CA ARG A 48 12.26 -25.43 -17.55
C ARG A 48 10.77 -25.21 -17.31
N GLU A 49 10.31 -23.97 -17.25
CA GLU A 49 8.86 -23.63 -17.13
C GLU A 49 8.08 -24.15 -18.33
N ARG A 50 8.60 -23.97 -19.56
CA ARG A 50 7.97 -24.48 -20.80
C ARG A 50 7.89 -25.99 -20.78
N GLU A 51 9.01 -26.67 -20.53
CA GLU A 51 9.05 -28.14 -20.42
C GLU A 51 8.03 -28.70 -19.42
N LEU A 52 7.91 -28.05 -18.25
CA LEU A 52 6.97 -28.44 -17.21
C LEU A 52 5.52 -28.30 -17.68
N ILE A 53 5.17 -27.17 -18.30
CA ILE A 53 3.82 -26.93 -18.84
C ILE A 53 3.47 -27.96 -19.91
N ASP A 54 4.41 -28.24 -20.85
CA ASP A 54 4.19 -29.19 -21.95
C ASP A 54 4.07 -30.64 -21.43
N ARG A 55 4.82 -31.01 -20.39
CA ARG A 55 4.72 -32.30 -19.72
C ARG A 55 3.40 -32.47 -18.98
N ASP A 56 3.07 -31.50 -18.11
CA ASP A 56 1.97 -31.65 -17.15
C ASP A 56 0.60 -31.44 -17.78
N ARG A 57 0.52 -30.67 -18.90
CA ARG A 57 -0.70 -30.58 -19.70
C ARG A 57 -1.22 -31.96 -20.14
N ARG A 58 -0.34 -32.93 -20.33
CA ARG A 58 -0.70 -34.30 -20.78
C ARG A 58 -1.45 -35.10 -19.71
N PHE A 59 -1.41 -34.68 -18.44
CA PHE A 59 -2.18 -35.32 -17.39
C PHE A 59 -3.67 -35.03 -17.47
N ILE A 60 -4.07 -33.93 -18.16
CA ILE A 60 -5.47 -33.57 -18.35
C ILE A 60 -5.98 -34.21 -19.66
N LYS A 61 -6.92 -35.14 -19.50
CA LYS A 61 -7.51 -35.87 -20.63
C LYS A 61 -8.58 -35.06 -21.36
N ASP A 62 -9.31 -34.19 -20.64
CA ASP A 62 -10.36 -33.33 -21.19
C ASP A 62 -9.75 -32.07 -21.83
N PRO A 63 -9.86 -31.88 -23.17
CA PRO A 63 -9.31 -30.71 -23.83
C PRO A 63 -9.95 -29.39 -23.37
N ALA A 64 -11.22 -29.41 -22.96
CA ALA A 64 -11.93 -28.23 -22.47
C ALA A 64 -11.33 -27.71 -21.15
N VAL A 65 -10.86 -28.62 -20.28
CA VAL A 65 -10.22 -28.31 -19.01
C VAL A 65 -8.73 -28.00 -19.19
N GLY A 66 -8.09 -28.53 -20.24
CA GLY A 66 -6.64 -28.41 -20.45
C GLY A 66 -6.12 -26.98 -20.54
N ALA A 67 -6.88 -26.06 -21.14
CA ALA A 67 -6.50 -24.65 -21.24
C ALA A 67 -6.51 -23.96 -19.86
N TYR A 68 -7.50 -24.24 -19.03
CA TYR A 68 -7.59 -23.72 -17.65
C TYR A 68 -6.47 -24.29 -16.77
N TYR A 69 -6.13 -25.56 -16.95
CA TYR A 69 -5.02 -26.17 -16.21
C TYR A 69 -3.67 -25.54 -16.56
N VAL A 70 -3.41 -25.19 -17.81
CA VAL A 70 -2.20 -24.46 -18.20
C VAL A 70 -2.13 -23.09 -17.53
N GLN A 71 -3.25 -22.39 -17.43
CA GLN A 71 -3.31 -21.11 -16.71
C GLN A 71 -3.04 -21.29 -15.21
N PHE A 72 -3.61 -22.31 -14.59
CA PHE A 72 -3.35 -22.68 -13.21
C PHE A 72 -1.87 -23.02 -12.95
N LEU A 73 -1.24 -23.80 -13.85
CA LEU A 73 0.20 -24.10 -13.76
C LEU A 73 1.07 -22.85 -13.81
N ARG A 74 0.77 -21.93 -14.71
CA ARG A 74 1.49 -20.63 -14.79
C ARG A 74 1.38 -19.86 -13.48
N SER A 75 0.18 -19.77 -12.92
CA SER A 75 -0.03 -19.11 -11.62
C SER A 75 0.78 -19.77 -10.51
N ILE A 76 0.83 -21.10 -10.44
CA ILE A 76 1.65 -21.82 -9.46
C ILE A 76 3.15 -21.56 -9.67
N LEU A 77 3.63 -21.50 -10.91
CA LEU A 77 5.04 -21.19 -11.20
C LEU A 77 5.39 -19.77 -10.79
N ASP A 78 4.55 -18.80 -11.09
CA ASP A 78 4.74 -17.40 -10.69
C ASP A 78 4.75 -17.27 -9.15
N LEU A 79 3.83 -17.91 -8.44
CA LEU A 79 3.82 -17.96 -6.97
C LEU A 79 5.09 -18.59 -6.40
N SER A 80 5.58 -19.67 -7.02
CA SER A 80 6.82 -20.33 -6.59
C SER A 80 8.05 -19.44 -6.80
N CYS A 81 8.13 -18.73 -7.92
CA CYS A 81 9.21 -17.78 -8.18
C CYS A 81 9.15 -16.59 -7.20
N ALA A 82 7.97 -16.06 -6.93
CA ALA A 82 7.78 -15.00 -5.94
C ALA A 82 8.21 -15.44 -4.53
N TYR A 83 7.80 -16.65 -4.11
CA TYR A 83 8.20 -17.22 -2.84
C TYR A 83 9.72 -17.42 -2.73
N GLN A 84 10.37 -17.99 -3.77
CA GLN A 84 11.82 -18.11 -3.83
C GLN A 84 12.51 -16.75 -3.75
N SER A 85 12.03 -15.75 -4.49
CA SER A 85 12.57 -14.39 -4.45
C SER A 85 12.51 -13.80 -3.05
N ARG A 86 11.39 -13.96 -2.36
CA ARG A 86 11.21 -13.50 -0.98
C ARG A 86 12.17 -14.19 0.00
N LEU A 87 12.39 -15.49 -0.15
CA LEU A 87 13.33 -16.24 0.69
C LEU A 87 14.79 -15.83 0.47
N LEU A 88 15.16 -15.48 -0.78
CA LEU A 88 16.54 -15.17 -1.15
C LEU A 88 16.90 -13.69 -0.92
N ASN A 89 15.96 -12.81 -1.23
CA ASN A 89 16.19 -11.37 -1.30
C ASN A 89 15.47 -10.60 -0.18
N GLY A 90 14.70 -11.29 0.66
CA GLY A 90 13.81 -10.67 1.63
C GLY A 90 12.55 -10.07 0.99
N MET A 91 11.75 -9.42 1.81
CA MET A 91 10.55 -8.70 1.38
C MET A 91 10.93 -7.45 0.62
N LYS A 92 10.28 -7.18 -0.52
CA LYS A 92 10.44 -5.97 -1.31
C LYS A 92 9.25 -5.04 -1.08
N VAL A 93 9.51 -3.81 -0.67
CA VAL A 93 8.46 -2.81 -0.42
C VAL A 93 8.67 -1.60 -1.31
N ALA A 94 7.67 -1.34 -2.14
CA ALA A 94 7.61 -0.17 -3.02
C ALA A 94 7.16 1.07 -2.24
N TYR A 95 7.76 2.22 -2.53
CA TYR A 95 7.28 3.52 -2.07
C TYR A 95 7.43 4.55 -3.20
N SER A 96 6.69 5.65 -3.11
CA SER A 96 6.78 6.75 -4.09
C SER A 96 7.74 7.82 -3.60
N GLY A 97 8.55 8.33 -4.51
CA GLY A 97 9.52 9.39 -4.27
C GLY A 97 10.95 8.89 -4.18
N VAL A 98 11.76 9.54 -3.36
CA VAL A 98 13.18 9.24 -3.17
C VAL A 98 13.48 8.89 -1.72
N GLU A 99 14.66 8.35 -1.47
CA GLU A 99 15.15 8.09 -0.13
C GLU A 99 15.18 9.40 0.70
N GLY A 100 14.79 9.33 1.99
CA GLY A 100 14.62 10.50 2.84
C GLY A 100 13.26 11.20 2.75
N ALA A 101 12.42 10.88 1.76
CA ALA A 101 11.03 11.36 1.70
C ALA A 101 10.14 10.66 2.74
N TYR A 102 8.99 11.25 3.09
CA TYR A 102 8.07 10.65 4.09
C TYR A 102 7.52 9.29 3.70
N GLY A 103 7.36 9.01 2.39
CA GLY A 103 7.01 7.68 1.90
C GLY A 103 8.08 6.63 2.21
N TYR A 104 9.37 6.98 2.07
CA TYR A 104 10.49 6.14 2.48
C TYR A 104 10.50 5.91 4.00
N ILE A 105 10.31 6.96 4.79
CA ILE A 105 10.28 6.87 6.26
C ILE A 105 9.15 5.94 6.72
N ALA A 106 7.96 6.10 6.14
CA ALA A 106 6.81 5.25 6.42
C ALA A 106 7.11 3.78 6.06
N ALA A 107 7.66 3.52 4.87
CA ALA A 107 8.01 2.18 4.43
C ALA A 107 9.05 1.53 5.35
N ARG A 108 10.09 2.27 5.76
CA ARG A 108 11.12 1.79 6.66
C ARG A 108 10.60 1.48 8.07
N ARG A 109 9.67 2.30 8.60
CA ARG A 109 9.04 2.04 9.90
C ARG A 109 8.10 0.85 9.88
N MET A 110 7.28 0.71 8.82
CA MET A 110 6.35 -0.41 8.68
C MET A 110 7.06 -1.73 8.39
N PHE A 111 8.19 -1.69 7.68
CA PHE A 111 8.94 -2.86 7.20
C PHE A 111 10.45 -2.68 7.38
N PRO A 112 10.97 -2.70 8.62
CA PRO A 112 12.37 -2.38 8.91
C PRO A 112 13.38 -3.33 8.25
N GLU A 113 12.99 -4.59 8.01
CA GLU A 113 13.85 -5.63 7.40
C GLU A 113 13.66 -5.77 5.88
N ALA A 114 12.81 -4.95 5.26
CA ALA A 114 12.51 -5.06 3.84
C ALA A 114 13.52 -4.31 2.98
N GLN A 115 13.69 -4.79 1.74
CA GLN A 115 14.33 -4.02 0.69
C GLN A 115 13.35 -2.97 0.18
N LEU A 116 13.64 -1.69 0.44
CA LEU A 116 12.82 -0.57 0.01
C LEU A 116 13.17 -0.18 -1.42
N ILE A 117 12.18 -0.04 -2.30
CA ILE A 117 12.35 0.28 -3.72
C ILE A 117 11.57 1.54 -4.04
N ALA A 118 12.30 2.57 -4.49
CA ALA A 118 11.72 3.86 -4.89
C ALA A 118 11.05 3.77 -6.27
N TYR A 119 9.88 4.37 -6.39
CA TYR A 119 9.16 4.53 -7.65
C TYR A 119 8.82 6.01 -7.88
N PRO A 120 8.70 6.45 -9.15
CA PRO A 120 8.52 7.86 -9.47
C PRO A 120 7.20 8.45 -8.96
N ASP A 121 6.14 7.64 -8.89
CA ASP A 121 4.81 8.06 -8.47
C ASP A 121 4.03 6.93 -7.78
N PHE A 122 2.86 7.25 -7.23
CA PHE A 122 2.00 6.29 -6.53
C PHE A 122 1.48 5.18 -7.47
N ALA A 123 1.20 5.51 -8.71
CA ALA A 123 0.68 4.54 -9.69
C ALA A 123 1.76 3.53 -10.10
N ALA A 124 3.02 3.96 -10.23
CA ALA A 124 4.13 3.07 -10.50
C ALA A 124 4.41 2.13 -9.33
N ALA A 125 4.42 2.64 -8.08
CA ALA A 125 4.58 1.82 -6.88
C ALA A 125 3.43 0.80 -6.73
N HIS A 126 2.19 1.22 -7.00
CA HIS A 126 1.02 0.33 -6.98
C HIS A 126 1.15 -0.77 -8.05
N ARG A 127 1.45 -0.42 -9.30
CA ARG A 127 1.63 -1.38 -10.40
C ARG A 127 2.74 -2.39 -10.12
N ALA A 128 3.85 -1.96 -9.51
CA ALA A 128 4.94 -2.87 -9.16
C ALA A 128 4.48 -4.01 -8.25
N VAL A 129 3.53 -3.74 -7.34
CA VAL A 129 2.92 -4.79 -6.51
C VAL A 129 1.95 -5.64 -7.31
N GLU A 130 1.10 -5.05 -8.16
CA GLU A 130 0.18 -5.81 -9.02
C GLU A 130 0.95 -6.78 -9.95
N GLN A 131 2.08 -6.34 -10.48
CA GLN A 131 2.94 -7.13 -11.38
C GLN A 131 3.87 -8.10 -10.63
N GLY A 132 3.93 -8.04 -9.30
CA GLY A 132 4.78 -8.92 -8.48
C GLY A 132 6.25 -8.54 -8.44
N GLU A 133 6.61 -7.35 -8.87
CA GLU A 133 7.97 -6.80 -8.75
C GLU A 133 8.29 -6.43 -7.29
N ALA A 134 7.27 -6.02 -6.54
CA ALA A 134 7.30 -5.79 -5.09
C ALA A 134 6.21 -6.61 -4.38
N ASP A 135 6.43 -6.89 -3.09
CA ASP A 135 5.49 -7.65 -2.25
C ASP A 135 4.40 -6.75 -1.66
N SER A 136 4.76 -5.51 -1.34
CA SER A 136 3.87 -4.49 -0.79
C SER A 136 4.23 -3.11 -1.31
N ALA A 137 3.27 -2.17 -1.27
CA ALA A 137 3.51 -0.75 -1.49
C ALA A 137 3.04 0.05 -0.28
N VAL A 138 3.86 1.00 0.16
CA VAL A 138 3.50 1.96 1.21
C VAL A 138 3.13 3.28 0.57
N LEU A 139 1.85 3.64 0.63
CA LEU A 139 1.29 4.83 -0.02
C LEU A 139 0.50 5.69 0.98
N PRO A 140 0.53 7.03 0.86
CA PRO A 140 -0.22 7.93 1.73
C PRO A 140 -1.71 7.90 1.37
N LEU A 141 -2.58 7.74 2.37
CA LEU A 141 -4.03 7.84 2.20
C LEU A 141 -4.53 9.26 2.41
N GLU A 142 -4.03 9.89 3.48
CA GLU A 142 -4.55 11.16 3.97
C GLU A 142 -3.50 11.90 4.78
N ASN A 143 -3.52 13.21 4.72
CA ASN A 143 -2.78 14.10 5.61
C ASN A 143 -3.75 14.96 6.42
N SER A 144 -3.52 15.10 7.72
CA SER A 144 -4.40 15.83 8.65
C SER A 144 -4.57 17.31 8.30
N TYR A 145 -3.65 17.91 7.53
CA TYR A 145 -3.69 19.30 7.08
C TYR A 145 -4.18 19.44 5.65
N ALA A 146 -3.71 18.60 4.73
CA ALA A 146 -4.00 18.70 3.30
C ALA A 146 -5.20 17.85 2.85
N GLY A 147 -5.72 16.99 3.72
CA GLY A 147 -6.81 16.07 3.41
C GLY A 147 -6.36 14.82 2.65
N GLU A 148 -7.28 14.23 1.88
CA GLU A 148 -7.06 12.97 1.18
C GLU A 148 -6.03 13.05 0.04
N VAL A 149 -5.30 11.97 -0.18
CA VAL A 149 -4.43 11.80 -1.35
C VAL A 149 -5.24 11.16 -2.48
N GLY A 150 -5.93 12.03 -3.23
CA GLY A 150 -6.91 11.61 -4.22
C GLY A 150 -6.39 10.61 -5.27
N ALA A 151 -5.12 10.71 -5.68
CA ALA A 151 -4.53 9.76 -6.62
C ALA A 151 -4.46 8.34 -6.03
N VAL A 152 -4.19 8.19 -4.73
CA VAL A 152 -4.16 6.88 -4.05
C VAL A 152 -5.57 6.34 -3.85
N MET A 153 -6.55 7.21 -3.52
CA MET A 153 -7.95 6.80 -3.45
C MET A 153 -8.46 6.24 -4.78
N ASP A 154 -8.08 6.86 -5.91
CA ASP A 154 -8.43 6.38 -7.25
C ASP A 154 -7.80 5.00 -7.54
N LEU A 155 -6.55 4.75 -7.08
CA LEU A 155 -5.91 3.44 -7.20
C LEU A 155 -6.60 2.38 -6.35
N LEU A 156 -7.05 2.71 -5.14
CA LEU A 156 -7.81 1.81 -4.28
C LEU A 156 -9.17 1.42 -4.90
N PHE A 157 -9.80 2.33 -5.63
CA PHE A 157 -11.08 2.06 -6.30
C PHE A 157 -10.91 1.22 -7.57
N SER A 158 -9.90 1.53 -8.41
CA SER A 158 -9.70 0.91 -9.72
C SER A 158 -8.85 -0.35 -9.70
N GLY A 159 -7.86 -0.42 -8.78
CA GLY A 159 -6.91 -1.53 -8.67
C GLY A 159 -7.42 -2.68 -7.82
N GLU A 160 -6.60 -3.71 -7.66
CA GLU A 160 -6.97 -4.96 -6.96
C GLU A 160 -6.23 -5.17 -5.63
N LEU A 161 -5.34 -4.24 -5.24
CA LEU A 161 -4.57 -4.38 -4.01
C LEU A 161 -5.44 -4.18 -2.77
N TYR A 162 -5.00 -4.79 -1.66
CA TYR A 162 -5.67 -4.75 -0.37
C TYR A 162 -4.85 -3.97 0.66
N ILE A 163 -5.52 -3.15 1.47
CA ILE A 163 -4.95 -2.53 2.66
C ILE A 163 -4.81 -3.60 3.75
N ASN A 164 -3.58 -3.86 4.19
CA ASN A 164 -3.29 -4.84 5.22
C ASN A 164 -2.75 -4.22 6.52
N GLN A 165 -2.24 -3.01 6.45
CA GLN A 165 -1.74 -2.27 7.60
C GLN A 165 -1.89 -0.78 7.33
N VAL A 166 -2.12 -0.01 8.39
CA VAL A 166 -2.17 1.46 8.35
C VAL A 166 -1.29 1.99 9.47
N MET A 167 -0.58 3.08 9.20
CA MET A 167 0.26 3.76 10.17
C MET A 167 0.09 5.27 10.04
N ASP A 168 -0.10 5.94 11.15
CA ASP A 168 -0.07 7.40 11.23
C ASP A 168 1.38 7.84 11.49
N LEU A 169 1.94 8.65 10.57
CA LEU A 169 3.28 9.19 10.64
C LEU A 169 3.22 10.69 10.89
N GLU A 170 3.81 11.13 11.98
CA GLU A 170 3.98 12.56 12.25
C GLU A 170 4.92 13.19 11.21
N ILE A 171 4.50 14.32 10.64
CA ILE A 171 5.23 15.06 9.61
C ILE A 171 5.90 16.24 10.30
N ASP A 172 7.14 16.04 10.69
CA ASP A 172 7.96 17.06 11.32
C ASP A 172 9.03 17.55 10.35
N HIS A 173 9.06 18.87 10.13
CA HIS A 173 10.01 19.52 9.24
C HIS A 173 11.13 20.14 10.02
N SER A 174 12.35 19.99 9.50
CA SER A 174 13.57 20.59 10.00
C SER A 174 14.20 21.50 8.95
N LEU A 175 14.94 22.50 9.38
CA LEU A 175 15.81 23.30 8.54
C LEU A 175 17.12 22.55 8.36
N LEU A 176 17.48 22.24 7.12
CA LEU A 176 18.67 21.47 6.77
C LEU A 176 19.65 22.32 5.95
N GLY A 177 20.91 22.29 6.29
CA GLY A 177 21.96 23.04 5.57
C GLY A 177 23.25 22.25 5.46
N VAL A 178 24.19 22.79 4.70
CA VAL A 178 25.55 22.24 4.55
C VAL A 178 26.43 22.60 5.75
N GLU A 179 27.63 22.06 5.82
CA GLU A 179 28.61 22.42 6.83
C GLU A 179 28.92 23.94 6.77
N GLY A 180 28.90 24.59 7.94
CA GLY A 180 29.07 26.03 8.05
C GLY A 180 27.80 26.87 7.90
N ALA A 181 26.68 26.28 7.50
CA ALA A 181 25.40 26.97 7.52
C ALA A 181 24.86 27.11 8.95
N ALA A 182 24.17 28.21 9.21
CA ALA A 182 23.44 28.50 10.46
C ALA A 182 22.16 29.28 10.12
N PRO A 183 21.12 29.24 10.98
CA PRO A 183 19.87 29.96 10.71
C PRO A 183 20.09 31.43 10.32
N ASP A 184 21.03 32.11 10.94
CA ASP A 184 21.34 33.52 10.66
C ASP A 184 22.11 33.77 9.31
N THR A 185 22.77 32.73 8.77
CA THR A 185 23.45 32.81 7.48
C THR A 185 22.57 32.46 6.29
N VAL A 186 21.53 31.67 6.53
CA VAL A 186 20.57 31.26 5.49
C VAL A 186 19.81 32.49 4.93
N ARG A 187 19.67 32.55 3.62
CA ARG A 187 18.93 33.58 2.88
C ARG A 187 17.74 32.99 2.13
N THR A 188 17.91 31.79 1.62
CA THR A 188 16.87 31.11 0.81
C THR A 188 16.59 29.72 1.37
N VAL A 189 15.32 29.36 1.45
CA VAL A 189 14.87 28.03 1.78
C VAL A 189 14.16 27.38 0.60
N VAL A 190 14.48 26.13 0.32
CA VAL A 190 13.92 25.36 -0.78
C VAL A 190 13.12 24.18 -0.23
N SER A 191 11.92 23.94 -0.76
CA SER A 191 11.11 22.77 -0.41
C SER A 191 9.90 22.59 -1.34
N HIS A 192 9.13 21.51 -1.07
CA HIS A 192 7.81 21.35 -1.68
C HIS A 192 6.85 22.45 -1.23
N PRO A 193 5.98 22.99 -2.12
CA PRO A 193 5.06 24.08 -1.76
C PRO A 193 4.24 23.83 -0.49
N GLN A 194 3.84 22.59 -0.24
CA GLN A 194 3.11 22.24 0.97
C GLN A 194 3.96 22.39 2.24
N ALA A 195 5.22 21.94 2.22
CA ALA A 195 6.13 22.08 3.36
C ALA A 195 6.47 23.57 3.64
N LEU A 196 6.66 24.38 2.59
CA LEU A 196 6.85 25.81 2.75
C LEU A 196 5.64 26.46 3.45
N ARG A 197 4.40 26.12 3.04
CA ARG A 197 3.19 26.61 3.74
C ARG A 197 3.08 26.12 5.18
N GLN A 198 3.50 24.88 5.45
CA GLN A 198 3.48 24.30 6.81
C GLN A 198 4.51 24.93 7.73
N CYS A 199 5.52 25.62 7.21
CA CYS A 199 6.57 26.31 7.96
C CYS A 199 6.54 27.85 7.77
N ASP A 200 5.41 28.42 7.30
CA ASP A 200 5.28 29.82 6.90
C ASP A 200 5.66 30.82 8.02
N ASP A 201 5.22 30.56 9.26
CA ASP A 201 5.56 31.43 10.40
C ASP A 201 7.05 31.44 10.71
N TYR A 202 7.72 30.30 10.57
CA TYR A 202 9.16 30.19 10.74
C TYR A 202 9.92 30.93 9.65
N ILE A 203 9.52 30.74 8.39
CA ILE A 203 10.11 31.40 7.21
C ILE A 203 9.99 32.92 7.33
N LYS A 204 8.79 33.42 7.67
CA LYS A 204 8.52 34.88 7.83
C LYS A 204 9.32 35.49 8.97
N ARG A 205 9.43 34.78 10.10
CA ARG A 205 10.19 35.25 11.28
C ARG A 205 11.66 35.51 10.96
N HIS A 206 12.25 34.66 10.10
CA HIS A 206 13.66 34.77 9.71
C HIS A 206 13.86 35.60 8.43
N GLY A 207 12.80 35.95 7.73
CA GLY A 207 12.86 36.74 6.50
C GLY A 207 13.47 35.97 5.31
N TYR A 208 13.34 34.64 5.27
CA TYR A 208 13.89 33.82 4.21
C TYR A 208 13.12 34.00 2.89
N ALA A 209 13.85 34.06 1.76
CA ALA A 209 13.28 33.84 0.44
C ALA A 209 12.91 32.36 0.26
N THR A 210 11.94 32.05 -0.60
CA THR A 210 11.47 30.67 -0.82
C THR A 210 11.58 30.26 -2.27
N GLU A 211 12.02 29.04 -2.53
CA GLU A 211 12.02 28.40 -3.83
C GLU A 211 11.29 27.05 -3.76
N THR A 212 10.57 26.69 -4.83
CA THR A 212 9.76 25.47 -4.85
C THR A 212 10.47 24.31 -5.54
N TYR A 213 10.34 23.14 -4.93
CA TYR A 213 10.81 21.86 -5.45
C TYR A 213 9.68 20.84 -5.52
N SER A 214 9.86 19.80 -6.33
CA SER A 214 8.85 18.74 -6.54
C SER A 214 8.60 17.87 -5.29
N ASN A 215 9.60 17.71 -4.40
CA ASN A 215 9.44 17.12 -3.06
C ASN A 215 10.54 17.63 -2.10
N THR A 216 10.30 17.39 -0.80
CA THR A 216 11.19 17.88 0.27
C THR A 216 12.58 17.22 0.26
N ALA A 217 12.67 15.93 -0.08
CA ALA A 217 13.94 15.21 -0.11
C ALA A 217 14.80 15.62 -1.32
N LEU A 218 14.19 15.89 -2.49
CA LEU A 218 14.91 16.45 -3.63
C LEU A 218 15.39 17.89 -3.36
N ALA A 219 14.65 18.66 -2.57
CA ALA A 219 15.13 19.97 -2.12
C ALA A 219 16.38 19.82 -1.23
N ALA A 220 16.43 18.83 -0.34
CA ALA A 220 17.59 18.52 0.46
C ALA A 220 18.78 18.06 -0.41
N ALA A 221 18.55 17.20 -1.41
CA ALA A 221 19.58 16.80 -2.37
C ALA A 221 20.16 18.00 -3.12
N HIS A 222 19.31 18.94 -3.55
CA HIS A 222 19.75 20.18 -4.21
C HIS A 222 20.65 21.03 -3.31
N VAL A 223 20.30 21.22 -2.04
CA VAL A 223 21.12 21.97 -1.08
C VAL A 223 22.51 21.33 -0.93
N ARG A 224 22.58 20.00 -0.85
CA ARG A 224 23.86 19.27 -0.85
C ARG A 224 24.70 19.58 -2.11
N ASP A 225 24.05 19.52 -3.28
CA ASP A 225 24.74 19.63 -4.57
C ASP A 225 25.24 21.06 -4.83
N VAL A 226 24.47 22.08 -4.44
CA VAL A 226 24.89 23.50 -4.53
C VAL A 226 25.97 23.85 -3.52
N ASN A 227 25.91 23.25 -2.32
CA ASN A 227 26.90 23.42 -1.23
C ASN A 227 27.13 24.89 -0.83
N ASP A 228 26.04 25.68 -0.76
CA ASP A 228 26.06 27.10 -0.34
C ASP A 228 25.50 27.23 1.08
N PRO A 229 26.24 27.78 2.07
CA PRO A 229 25.72 28.00 3.43
C PRO A 229 24.57 28.99 3.51
N ALA A 230 24.32 29.81 2.48
CA ALA A 230 23.16 30.69 2.40
C ALA A 230 21.88 29.99 1.92
N LEU A 231 21.97 28.73 1.46
CA LEU A 231 20.84 27.93 0.98
C LEU A 231 20.53 26.79 1.97
N ALA A 232 19.24 26.64 2.35
CA ALA A 232 18.81 25.56 3.23
C ALA A 232 17.56 24.86 2.68
N ALA A 233 17.34 23.60 3.05
CA ALA A 233 16.14 22.87 2.73
C ALA A 233 15.20 22.75 3.93
N ILE A 234 13.90 22.75 3.68
CA ILE A 234 12.89 22.33 4.66
C ILE A 234 12.51 20.90 4.31
N ALA A 235 12.92 19.93 5.15
CA ALA A 235 12.69 18.51 4.92
C ALA A 235 12.68 17.72 6.25
N SER A 236 12.56 16.40 6.17
CA SER A 236 12.67 15.50 7.33
C SER A 236 14.13 15.37 7.81
N GLU A 237 14.33 15.00 9.09
CA GLU A 237 15.67 14.67 9.60
C GLU A 237 16.30 13.48 8.87
N ALA A 238 15.48 12.52 8.45
CA ALA A 238 15.98 11.39 7.64
C ALA A 238 16.61 11.85 6.31
N ALA A 239 16.12 12.93 5.71
CA ALA A 239 16.75 13.52 4.54
C ALA A 239 18.14 14.11 4.86
N ALA A 240 18.34 14.66 6.07
CA ALA A 240 19.66 15.12 6.49
C ALA A 240 20.66 13.97 6.55
N GLU A 241 20.27 12.83 7.14
CA GLU A 241 21.13 11.62 7.20
C GLU A 241 21.47 11.10 5.79
N VAL A 242 20.45 10.98 4.92
CA VAL A 242 20.62 10.45 3.55
C VAL A 242 21.54 11.32 2.71
N PHE A 243 21.42 12.65 2.81
CA PHE A 243 22.17 13.58 1.95
C PHE A 243 23.40 14.19 2.62
N GLY A 244 23.73 13.80 3.86
CA GLY A 244 24.88 14.33 4.59
C GLY A 244 24.76 15.80 4.95
N LEU A 245 23.53 16.27 5.19
CA LEU A 245 23.25 17.64 5.64
C LEU A 245 23.21 17.73 7.16
N ARG A 246 23.42 18.94 7.68
CA ARG A 246 23.23 19.24 9.10
C ARG A 246 21.81 19.68 9.37
N VAL A 247 21.24 19.22 10.47
CA VAL A 247 20.00 19.78 11.01
C VAL A 247 20.34 21.07 11.73
N LEU A 248 19.92 22.20 11.16
CA LEU A 248 20.14 23.53 11.71
C LEU A 248 19.09 23.86 12.79
N GLU A 249 17.84 23.49 12.55
CA GLU A 249 16.75 23.63 13.52
C GLU A 249 15.67 22.57 13.29
N ARG A 250 15.07 22.07 14.39
CA ARG A 250 14.04 21.01 14.40
C ARG A 250 12.68 21.58 14.67
N GLY A 251 11.61 20.87 14.21
CA GLY A 251 10.24 21.18 14.58
C GLY A 251 9.80 22.56 14.16
N ILE A 252 10.13 22.97 12.95
CA ILE A 252 9.87 24.32 12.41
C ILE A 252 8.45 24.48 11.84
N ASN A 253 7.59 23.45 11.99
CA ASN A 253 6.20 23.48 11.57
C ASN A 253 5.41 24.52 12.33
N THR A 254 4.59 25.34 11.64
CA THR A 254 3.63 26.26 12.24
C THR A 254 2.59 25.52 13.09
N VAL A 255 2.13 24.35 12.63
CA VAL A 255 1.18 23.49 13.35
C VAL A 255 1.86 22.15 13.66
N ARG A 256 1.92 21.81 14.97
CA ARG A 256 2.62 20.60 15.45
C ARG A 256 1.86 19.29 15.30
N THR A 257 0.58 19.33 14.93
CA THR A 257 -0.29 18.14 14.79
C THR A 257 -0.41 17.64 13.33
N ASN A 258 0.63 17.84 12.53
CA ASN A 258 0.63 17.40 11.13
C ASN A 258 0.97 15.92 11.03
N THR A 259 0.00 15.11 10.63
CA THR A 259 0.15 13.64 10.53
C THR A 259 -0.29 13.18 9.15
N THR A 260 0.44 12.26 8.56
CA THR A 260 0.05 11.57 7.34
C THR A 260 -0.22 10.10 7.63
N ARG A 261 -1.39 9.64 7.23
CA ARG A 261 -1.80 8.24 7.30
C ARG A 261 -1.29 7.51 6.07
N PHE A 262 -0.45 6.49 6.28
CA PHE A 262 0.07 5.61 5.23
C PHE A 262 -0.57 4.24 5.33
N ALA A 263 -0.79 3.60 4.17
CA ALA A 263 -1.26 2.22 4.08
C ALA A 263 -0.23 1.34 3.39
N ALA A 264 -0.06 0.13 3.90
CA ALA A 264 0.62 -0.96 3.22
C ALA A 264 -0.38 -1.75 2.38
N LEU A 265 -0.14 -1.79 1.08
CA LEU A 265 -0.98 -2.43 0.07
C LEU A 265 -0.30 -3.68 -0.46
N SER A 266 -1.03 -4.80 -0.60
CA SER A 266 -0.51 -6.02 -1.23
C SER A 266 -1.59 -6.77 -2.02
N ARG A 267 -1.18 -7.75 -2.83
CA ARG A 267 -2.07 -8.55 -3.69
C ARG A 267 -3.02 -9.46 -2.90
N THR A 268 -2.63 -9.86 -1.72
CA THR A 268 -3.43 -10.73 -0.87
C THR A 268 -3.93 -9.96 0.34
N ARG A 269 -5.20 -10.18 0.68
CA ARG A 269 -5.76 -9.65 1.92
C ARG A 269 -5.21 -10.47 3.08
N SER A 270 -4.50 -9.82 4.00
CA SER A 270 -4.13 -10.47 5.24
C SER A 270 -5.37 -10.65 6.12
N GLN A 271 -5.46 -11.80 6.76
CA GLN A 271 -6.42 -11.98 7.83
C GLN A 271 -5.73 -11.53 9.13
N PRO A 272 -6.30 -10.58 9.86
CA PRO A 272 -5.73 -10.16 11.13
C PRO A 272 -5.50 -11.35 12.06
N GLU A 273 -4.39 -11.34 12.79
CA GLU A 273 -4.09 -12.40 13.76
C GLU A 273 -5.19 -12.47 14.82
N THR A 274 -5.66 -13.68 15.10
CA THR A 274 -6.75 -13.96 16.05
C THR A 274 -6.41 -13.60 17.50
N THR A 275 -5.16 -13.25 17.79
CA THR A 275 -4.64 -12.90 19.12
C THR A 275 -4.90 -11.46 19.54
N LYS A 276 -5.16 -10.55 18.59
CA LYS A 276 -5.52 -9.15 18.91
C LYS A 276 -7.01 -9.01 19.14
N LYS A 277 -7.41 -8.11 20.03
CA LYS A 277 -8.83 -7.86 20.34
C LYS A 277 -9.56 -7.42 19.07
N ARG A 278 -10.69 -8.04 18.78
CA ARG A 278 -11.52 -7.73 17.59
C ARG A 278 -12.09 -6.31 17.58
N GLU A 279 -12.11 -5.63 18.72
CA GLU A 279 -12.60 -4.27 18.90
C GLU A 279 -11.70 -3.20 18.25
N ASP A 280 -10.42 -3.52 18.00
CA ASP A 280 -9.45 -2.61 17.39
C ASP A 280 -9.31 -2.80 15.87
N GLU A 281 -10.15 -3.63 15.26
CA GLU A 281 -10.15 -3.88 13.82
C GLU A 281 -10.94 -2.80 13.10
N ASN A 282 -10.41 -2.35 11.97
CA ASN A 282 -11.11 -1.47 11.02
C ASN A 282 -11.16 -2.14 9.67
N PHE A 283 -12.14 -1.80 8.87
CA PHE A 283 -12.22 -2.24 7.48
C PHE A 283 -12.55 -1.09 6.53
N VAL A 284 -12.19 -1.27 5.28
CA VAL A 284 -12.39 -0.28 4.23
C VAL A 284 -13.23 -0.88 3.11
N LEU A 285 -14.31 -0.17 2.77
CA LEU A 285 -15.16 -0.46 1.63
C LEU A 285 -15.01 0.64 0.58
N VAL A 286 -15.00 0.25 -0.70
CA VAL A 286 -15.23 1.18 -1.81
C VAL A 286 -16.42 0.66 -2.62
N PHE A 287 -17.34 1.56 -2.95
CA PHE A 287 -18.55 1.18 -3.65
C PHE A 287 -19.11 2.30 -4.53
N THR A 288 -19.99 1.92 -5.44
CA THR A 288 -20.81 2.84 -6.22
C THR A 288 -22.27 2.53 -5.99
N VAL A 289 -23.11 3.54 -5.98
CA VAL A 289 -24.57 3.41 -5.90
C VAL A 289 -25.22 3.99 -7.15
N GLN A 290 -26.48 3.65 -7.40
CA GLN A 290 -27.25 4.31 -8.42
C GLN A 290 -27.47 5.77 -8.04
N ASN A 291 -27.50 6.67 -9.05
CA ASN A 291 -27.66 8.09 -8.81
C ASN A 291 -29.13 8.49 -8.63
N ASP A 292 -29.81 7.81 -7.67
CA ASP A 292 -31.21 8.02 -7.33
C ASP A 292 -31.33 8.56 -5.90
N ALA A 293 -32.42 9.27 -5.64
CA ALA A 293 -32.69 9.82 -4.32
C ALA A 293 -32.76 8.71 -3.26
N GLY A 294 -31.93 8.81 -2.22
CA GLY A 294 -31.89 7.87 -1.11
C GLY A 294 -30.94 6.68 -1.27
N SER A 295 -30.38 6.40 -2.47
CA SER A 295 -29.52 5.23 -2.70
C SER A 295 -28.31 5.20 -1.77
N LEU A 296 -27.59 6.32 -1.61
CA LEU A 296 -26.47 6.39 -0.66
C LEU A 296 -26.93 6.23 0.78
N ALA A 297 -28.04 6.88 1.16
CA ALA A 297 -28.57 6.77 2.52
C ALA A 297 -28.94 5.33 2.88
N GLN A 298 -29.56 4.59 1.96
CA GLN A 298 -29.87 3.16 2.15
C GLN A 298 -28.60 2.33 2.37
N THR A 299 -27.56 2.55 1.58
CA THR A 299 -26.26 1.85 1.72
C THR A 299 -25.62 2.13 3.09
N LEU A 300 -25.61 3.40 3.52
CA LEU A 300 -25.08 3.77 4.84
C LEU A 300 -25.91 3.21 6.00
N ASN A 301 -27.24 3.16 5.85
CA ASN A 301 -28.13 2.56 6.83
C ASN A 301 -27.87 1.06 7.03
N ILE A 302 -27.55 0.31 5.98
CA ILE A 302 -27.16 -1.10 6.09
C ILE A 302 -25.93 -1.25 6.99
N ILE A 303 -24.87 -0.46 6.76
CA ILE A 303 -23.65 -0.49 7.57
C ILE A 303 -23.98 -0.20 9.06
N GLY A 304 -24.78 0.85 9.31
CA GLY A 304 -25.19 1.23 10.65
C GLY A 304 -26.10 0.20 11.33
N ALA A 305 -27.02 -0.42 10.60
CA ALA A 305 -27.93 -1.46 11.12
C ALA A 305 -27.19 -2.73 11.59
N HIS A 306 -26.05 -3.04 10.95
CA HIS A 306 -25.15 -4.10 11.38
C HIS A 306 -24.22 -3.70 12.53
N GLY A 307 -24.37 -2.47 13.08
CA GLY A 307 -23.66 -2.00 14.26
C GLY A 307 -22.24 -1.52 13.99
N TYR A 308 -21.86 -1.27 12.73
CA TYR A 308 -20.54 -0.75 12.38
C TYR A 308 -20.52 0.79 12.44
N ASN A 309 -19.58 1.34 13.19
CA ASN A 309 -19.37 2.78 13.31
C ASN A 309 -18.46 3.26 12.16
N MET A 310 -18.98 4.15 11.31
CA MET A 310 -18.22 4.73 10.20
C MET A 310 -17.32 5.87 10.71
N ARG A 311 -16.00 5.72 10.56
CA ARG A 311 -15.01 6.75 10.88
C ARG A 311 -14.83 7.77 9.78
N THR A 312 -14.91 7.29 8.53
CA THR A 312 -14.65 8.11 7.34
C THR A 312 -15.67 7.76 6.26
N LEU A 313 -16.24 8.77 5.64
CA LEU A 313 -17.03 8.68 4.42
C LEU A 313 -16.55 9.74 3.43
N ARG A 314 -16.18 9.33 2.23
CA ARG A 314 -15.73 10.23 1.16
C ARG A 314 -16.38 9.88 -0.16
N SER A 315 -16.71 10.89 -0.94
CA SER A 315 -17.20 10.75 -2.31
C SER A 315 -16.17 11.30 -3.29
N ARG A 316 -15.91 10.59 -4.36
CA ARG A 316 -15.00 11.05 -5.42
C ARG A 316 -15.59 10.83 -6.80
N PRO A 317 -15.38 11.77 -7.74
CA PRO A 317 -15.82 11.60 -9.10
C PRO A 317 -15.05 10.48 -9.80
N MET A 318 -15.75 9.66 -10.56
CA MET A 318 -15.15 8.60 -11.38
C MET A 318 -14.53 9.20 -12.64
N LYS A 319 -13.22 9.00 -12.85
CA LYS A 319 -12.55 9.47 -14.06
C LYS A 319 -13.17 8.86 -15.32
N GLY A 320 -13.44 9.69 -16.32
CA GLY A 320 -14.03 9.25 -17.59
C GLY A 320 -15.56 9.04 -17.58
N LEU A 321 -16.22 9.22 -16.46
CA LEU A 321 -17.68 9.11 -16.33
C LEU A 321 -18.26 10.39 -15.71
N SER A 322 -18.93 11.20 -16.54
CA SER A 322 -19.53 12.48 -16.09
C SER A 322 -20.55 12.23 -14.98
N TRP A 323 -20.40 12.97 -13.87
CA TRP A 323 -21.34 12.99 -12.74
C TRP A 323 -21.58 11.64 -12.06
N LYS A 324 -20.67 10.66 -12.21
CA LYS A 324 -20.67 9.43 -11.45
C LYS A 324 -19.61 9.48 -10.36
N TYR A 325 -19.97 8.95 -9.18
CA TYR A 325 -19.14 8.97 -7.99
C TYR A 325 -18.93 7.57 -7.46
N TYR A 326 -17.76 7.35 -6.84
CA TYR A 326 -17.56 6.23 -5.94
C TYR A 326 -17.43 6.76 -4.50
N PHE A 327 -17.68 5.89 -3.56
CA PHE A 327 -17.63 6.17 -2.14
C PHE A 327 -16.56 5.30 -1.49
N TYR A 328 -15.79 5.92 -0.60
CA TYR A 328 -14.84 5.28 0.29
C TYR A 328 -15.40 5.37 1.70
N VAL A 329 -15.50 4.24 2.39
CA VAL A 329 -15.94 4.14 3.78
C VAL A 329 -14.89 3.38 4.56
N GLU A 330 -14.47 3.94 5.68
CA GLU A 330 -13.72 3.26 6.72
C GLU A 330 -14.63 3.09 7.93
N ALA A 331 -14.76 1.87 8.44
CA ALA A 331 -15.60 1.57 9.59
C ALA A 331 -14.86 0.69 10.60
N GLU A 332 -15.25 0.85 11.88
CA GLU A 332 -14.74 0.09 13.03
C GLU A 332 -15.41 -1.26 13.13
N GLY A 333 -14.64 -2.28 13.46
CA GLY A 333 -15.13 -3.62 13.74
C GLY A 333 -14.60 -4.69 12.80
N CYS A 334 -14.83 -5.94 13.17
CA CYS A 334 -14.44 -7.11 12.41
C CYS A 334 -15.48 -7.43 11.33
N VAL A 335 -15.08 -7.33 10.06
CA VAL A 335 -15.92 -7.68 8.91
C VAL A 335 -15.85 -9.17 8.56
N ASN A 336 -14.90 -9.92 9.12
CA ASN A 336 -14.65 -11.33 8.79
C ASN A 336 -15.49 -12.33 9.63
N ASN A 337 -16.54 -11.87 10.29
CA ASN A 337 -17.51 -12.67 11.05
C ASN A 337 -18.83 -12.87 10.29
N THR A 338 -19.80 -13.54 10.89
CA THR A 338 -21.13 -13.80 10.28
C THR A 338 -21.86 -12.50 9.98
N ASN A 339 -21.92 -11.56 10.94
CA ASN A 339 -22.56 -10.26 10.78
C ASN A 339 -21.95 -9.44 9.62
N GLY A 340 -20.61 -9.42 9.51
CA GLY A 340 -19.93 -8.74 8.41
C GLY A 340 -20.22 -9.37 7.04
N ARG A 341 -20.33 -10.69 6.96
CA ARG A 341 -20.71 -11.39 5.71
C ARG A 341 -22.14 -11.06 5.30
N GLU A 342 -23.08 -11.03 6.24
CA GLU A 342 -24.47 -10.65 6.01
C GLU A 342 -24.58 -9.21 5.53
N MET A 343 -23.89 -8.27 6.20
CA MET A 343 -23.78 -6.87 5.77
C MET A 343 -23.24 -6.77 4.32
N LEU A 344 -22.15 -7.44 4.00
CA LEU A 344 -21.56 -7.41 2.64
C LEU A 344 -22.51 -7.99 1.60
N GLN A 345 -23.30 -9.01 1.94
CA GLN A 345 -24.32 -9.57 1.06
C GLN A 345 -25.45 -8.58 0.81
N GLU A 346 -25.97 -7.90 1.84
CA GLU A 346 -27.00 -6.87 1.69
C GLU A 346 -26.48 -5.67 0.88
N LEU A 347 -25.25 -5.20 1.15
CA LEU A 347 -24.62 -4.15 0.37
C LEU A 347 -24.44 -4.52 -1.10
N SER A 348 -24.13 -5.79 -1.41
CA SER A 348 -23.98 -6.27 -2.78
C SER A 348 -25.31 -6.21 -3.57
N ALA A 349 -26.45 -6.23 -2.90
CA ALA A 349 -27.76 -6.08 -3.54
C ALA A 349 -28.12 -4.61 -3.84
N THR A 350 -27.52 -3.65 -3.14
CA THR A 350 -27.83 -2.21 -3.28
C THR A 350 -26.73 -1.44 -4.05
N CYS A 351 -25.49 -1.93 -4.04
CA CYS A 351 -24.37 -1.30 -4.72
C CYS A 351 -24.21 -1.82 -6.14
N ALA A 352 -23.92 -0.94 -7.10
CA ALA A 352 -23.59 -1.34 -8.47
C ALA A 352 -22.18 -1.97 -8.56
N LYS A 353 -21.24 -1.48 -7.72
CA LYS A 353 -19.92 -2.08 -7.48
C LYS A 353 -19.65 -2.00 -5.99
N LEU A 354 -19.20 -3.09 -5.39
CA LEU A 354 -18.78 -3.15 -3.99
C LEU A 354 -17.47 -3.92 -3.90
N ARG A 355 -16.52 -3.38 -3.12
CA ARG A 355 -15.26 -4.04 -2.84
C ARG A 355 -14.86 -3.80 -1.39
N LEU A 356 -14.54 -4.88 -0.68
CA LEU A 356 -13.81 -4.82 0.58
C LEU A 356 -12.32 -4.65 0.24
N VAL A 357 -11.80 -3.43 0.46
CA VAL A 357 -10.41 -3.07 0.10
C VAL A 357 -9.42 -3.61 1.13
N GLY A 358 -9.85 -3.85 2.37
CA GLY A 358 -9.00 -4.46 3.38
C GLY A 358 -9.59 -4.38 4.76
N SER A 359 -8.95 -5.08 5.68
CA SER A 359 -9.15 -4.94 7.12
C SER A 359 -7.79 -4.89 7.81
N TYR A 360 -7.68 -4.09 8.85
CA TYR A 360 -6.44 -3.85 9.57
C TYR A 360 -6.72 -3.47 11.02
N TYR A 361 -5.74 -3.66 11.89
CA TYR A 361 -5.81 -3.17 13.26
C TYR A 361 -5.38 -1.70 13.32
N ALA A 362 -6.10 -0.89 14.07
CA ALA A 362 -5.65 0.44 14.42
C ALA A 362 -4.31 0.32 15.16
N ASN A 363 -3.21 0.66 14.51
CA ASN A 363 -1.92 0.72 15.18
C ASN A 363 -1.90 2.00 16.03
N THR A 364 -2.12 1.84 17.32
CA THR A 364 -1.61 2.76 18.32
C THR A 364 -0.13 2.43 18.49
N ILE A 365 0.75 3.14 17.76
CA ILE A 365 2.19 3.20 18.07
C ILE A 365 2.40 4.44 18.90
#